data_5ad706a848c5e71344fb59606a1ae261
#
_entry.id   5ad706a848c5e71344fb59606a1ae261
#
_cell.length_a   1.000
_cell.length_b   1.000
_cell.length_c   1.000
_cell.angle_alpha   90.00
_cell.angle_beta   90.00
_cell.angle_gamma   90.00
#
_symmetry.space_group_name_H-M   'P 1'
#
loop_
_entity.id
_entity.type
_entity.pdbx_description
1 polymer ?
#
loop_
_entity_poly.entity_id
_entity_poly.type
_entity_poly.pdbx_seq_one_letter_code
_entity_poly.pdbx_strand_id
1 'polypeptide(L)'
;MSRHYVKTGNKFLLIRKICLSNPAFLAKTEKEFSDLGKHNRKYGLRFCWMGDEQSITGYSGTPIDFCFSKYCLAEFRKFLKQRYGTLEKLNSEWKTSFASWDAVVPFTKEEVQGKFPQHVAGWADHLEFMDGRLENAALHFFSAFKKNDPAARTSISGTQAPTAYGGMDWYRQMKFFDGLMNYNIGGQMEIQRSFRPDGEFMPWEFGYAGHSSSAKIYRTLFLGQKGIMGFSYPSLINPDWTFSEGMKTVLPYFENIDFGIGKYYLNLLKDTTKVAVLYSQASLRAAFFEKRNPLKGETFTKYNALLRNCGIAFNYVATEQVEQGILQNYTHLILPDSAALSDKEMEAILAFAKRGGRIWAEGIPGYRNFNCTLRKNNPLPIICNQPGNKLLEKLSLAYLEQMEYPDKAENYAAMHKLQQELREFIGSKLLKATCDSKEITDLEVYARTGKNDLQSFGIITMNPKAREIRFQFPVSGHIYDALTGSYLGKGDTVTRTLSRMHSALFLVAPERFDKPIVKVSGMTLDIQNKSGNDTVYRIEVISPAGKKLDCYTQKLITKNGKGQYHIPFALSDAKGDYTVKVIEVISRQHVLAKITL
;
A
#
# COMPACT_ATOMS: atom_id res chain seq x y z
N MET A 1 28.46 15.22 11.95
CA MET A 1 28.98 13.91 12.38
C MET A 1 29.63 13.13 11.22
N SER A 2 28.98 12.96 10.09
CA SER A 2 29.55 12.30 8.91
C SER A 2 30.88 12.90 8.39
N ARG A 3 31.05 14.23 8.47
CA ARG A 3 32.28 14.89 8.01
C ARG A 3 33.53 14.49 8.80
N HIS A 4 33.42 14.21 10.10
CA HIS A 4 34.55 13.75 10.92
C HIS A 4 34.91 12.29 10.63
N TYR A 5 33.90 11.44 10.44
CA TYR A 5 34.11 10.06 10.00
C TYR A 5 34.81 10.01 8.63
N VAL A 6 34.31 10.74 7.65
CA VAL A 6 34.91 10.80 6.30
C VAL A 6 36.38 11.25 6.34
N LYS A 7 36.75 12.17 7.27
CA LYS A 7 38.12 12.64 7.43
C LYS A 7 39.04 11.64 8.14
N THR A 8 38.50 10.88 9.09
CA THR A 8 39.34 10.05 10.01
C THR A 8 39.22 8.56 9.78
N GLY A 9 38.19 8.09 9.08
CA GLY A 9 37.84 6.67 8.95
C GLY A 9 37.42 5.99 10.26
N ASN A 10 37.32 6.75 11.36
CA ASN A 10 36.98 6.19 12.66
C ASN A 10 35.48 5.94 12.80
N LYS A 11 35.03 4.69 12.60
CA LYS A 11 33.63 4.28 12.67
C LYS A 11 32.98 4.50 14.04
N PHE A 12 33.73 4.57 15.12
CA PHE A 12 33.19 4.92 16.45
C PHE A 12 32.73 6.36 16.57
N LEU A 13 32.94 7.20 15.57
CA LEU A 13 32.32 8.51 15.42
C LEU A 13 30.94 8.46 14.78
N LEU A 14 30.51 7.30 14.23
CA LEU A 14 29.18 7.06 13.69
C LEU A 14 28.18 6.79 14.83
N ILE A 15 28.06 7.73 15.74
CA ILE A 15 27.09 7.69 16.84
C ILE A 15 25.91 8.57 16.47
N ARG A 16 24.72 7.96 16.46
CA ARG A 16 23.48 8.71 16.28
C ARG A 16 23.25 9.62 17.50
N LYS A 17 22.90 10.89 17.27
CA LYS A 17 22.64 11.87 18.35
C LYS A 17 21.63 11.34 19.36
N ILE A 18 20.61 10.63 18.88
CA ILE A 18 19.58 9.95 19.67
C ILE A 18 19.78 8.45 19.47
N CYS A 19 20.50 7.79 20.37
CA CYS A 19 20.73 6.36 20.30
C CYS A 19 19.48 5.58 20.79
N LEU A 20 18.87 4.80 19.91
CA LEU A 20 17.67 4.01 20.18
C LEU A 20 17.91 2.80 21.11
N SER A 21 19.14 2.57 21.54
CA SER A 21 19.50 1.58 22.57
C SER A 21 19.93 2.23 23.89
N ASN A 22 19.86 3.56 24.01
CA ASN A 22 20.23 4.27 25.24
C ASN A 22 19.09 4.18 26.26
N PRO A 23 19.26 3.51 27.42
CA PRO A 23 18.19 3.33 28.40
C PRO A 23 17.62 4.65 28.93
N ALA A 24 18.47 5.66 29.15
CA ALA A 24 18.00 6.95 29.64
C ALA A 24 17.14 7.70 28.60
N PHE A 25 17.46 7.57 27.31
CA PHE A 25 16.63 8.12 26.24
C PHE A 25 15.28 7.37 26.16
N LEU A 26 15.31 6.04 26.19
CA LEU A 26 14.09 5.23 26.14
C LEU A 26 13.16 5.56 27.31
N ALA A 27 13.66 5.59 28.53
CA ALA A 27 12.86 5.93 29.72
C ALA A 27 12.27 7.36 29.67
N LYS A 28 13.06 8.33 29.20
CA LYS A 28 12.58 9.71 29.02
C LYS A 28 11.42 9.75 28.02
N THR A 29 11.60 9.14 26.86
CA THR A 29 10.61 9.18 25.77
C THR A 29 9.36 8.36 26.13
N GLU A 30 9.51 7.24 26.85
CA GLU A 30 8.38 6.48 27.40
C GLU A 30 7.49 7.36 28.27
N LYS A 31 8.11 8.12 29.19
CA LYS A 31 7.38 9.07 30.05
C LYS A 31 6.66 10.13 29.23
N GLU A 32 7.34 10.74 28.25
CA GLU A 32 6.76 11.77 27.38
C GLU A 32 5.55 11.23 26.61
N PHE A 33 5.64 10.04 26.01
CA PHE A 33 4.51 9.42 25.29
C PHE A 33 3.38 9.01 26.23
N SER A 34 3.69 8.54 27.45
CA SER A 34 2.69 8.26 28.48
C SER A 34 1.92 9.52 28.88
N ASP A 35 2.63 10.62 29.11
CA ASP A 35 2.02 11.90 29.50
C ASP A 35 1.19 12.50 28.34
N LEU A 36 1.65 12.36 27.09
CA LEU A 36 0.88 12.74 25.90
C LEU A 36 -0.41 11.94 25.79
N GLY A 37 -0.40 10.63 26.03
CA GLY A 37 -1.59 9.78 26.03
C GLY A 37 -2.60 10.24 27.08
N LYS A 38 -2.16 10.49 28.32
CA LYS A 38 -3.02 11.03 29.40
C LYS A 38 -3.64 12.37 29.03
N HIS A 39 -2.82 13.29 28.48
CA HIS A 39 -3.29 14.64 28.12
C HIS A 39 -4.32 14.62 27.01
N ASN A 40 -4.08 13.79 25.98
CA ASN A 40 -4.85 13.84 24.74
C ASN A 40 -6.11 12.95 24.75
N ARG A 41 -6.21 11.97 25.62
CA ARG A 41 -7.36 11.04 25.72
C ARG A 41 -8.72 11.73 25.68
N LYS A 42 -8.85 12.87 26.36
CA LYS A 42 -10.11 13.65 26.44
C LYS A 42 -10.52 14.31 25.12
N TYR A 43 -9.59 14.42 24.16
CA TYR A 43 -9.85 15.04 22.85
C TYR A 43 -10.21 14.03 21.76
N GLY A 44 -10.15 12.72 22.04
CA GLY A 44 -10.49 11.68 21.08
C GLY A 44 -9.60 11.68 19.83
N LEU A 45 -8.27 11.77 20.03
CA LEU A 45 -7.32 11.78 18.91
C LEU A 45 -7.49 10.55 18.03
N ARG A 46 -7.55 10.76 16.71
CA ARG A 46 -7.56 9.67 15.75
C ARG A 46 -6.17 9.06 15.59
N PHE A 47 -5.13 9.89 15.55
CA PHE A 47 -3.74 9.46 15.37
C PHE A 47 -2.78 10.13 16.35
N CYS A 48 -1.84 9.33 16.86
CA CYS A 48 -0.61 9.81 17.47
C CYS A 48 0.53 9.63 16.46
N TRP A 49 1.17 10.72 16.05
CA TRP A 49 2.25 10.71 15.07
C TRP A 49 3.61 10.67 15.75
N MET A 50 4.48 9.75 15.32
CA MET A 50 5.87 9.72 15.79
C MET A 50 6.69 10.90 15.24
N GLY A 51 6.28 11.43 14.10
CA GLY A 51 6.92 12.56 13.44
C GLY A 51 6.80 12.47 11.91
N ASP A 52 7.49 13.38 11.23
CA ASP A 52 7.55 13.45 9.78
C ASP A 52 8.89 12.94 9.25
N GLU A 53 8.90 12.22 8.13
CA GLU A 53 10.07 11.71 7.42
C GLU A 53 11.10 11.00 8.31
N GLN A 54 10.64 10.25 9.30
CA GLN A 54 11.50 9.59 10.28
C GLN A 54 12.35 8.49 9.64
N SER A 55 13.63 8.43 10.03
CA SER A 55 14.58 7.42 9.61
C SER A 55 15.70 7.29 10.65
N ILE A 56 16.33 6.12 10.73
CA ILE A 56 17.51 5.98 11.60
C ILE A 56 18.73 6.69 11.02
N THR A 57 18.77 6.93 9.73
CA THR A 57 19.93 7.54 9.06
C THR A 57 19.68 8.98 8.68
N GLY A 58 18.98 9.21 7.62
CA GLY A 58 18.62 10.52 7.11
C GLY A 58 17.52 10.38 6.08
N TYR A 59 17.13 11.50 5.51
CA TYR A 59 16.08 11.53 4.49
C TYR A 59 16.35 10.50 3.38
N SER A 60 15.29 9.81 2.96
CA SER A 60 15.32 8.80 1.89
C SER A 60 16.33 7.67 2.09
N GLY A 61 16.59 7.27 3.34
CA GLY A 61 17.48 6.16 3.62
C GLY A 61 18.94 6.44 3.27
N THR A 62 19.41 7.66 3.50
CA THR A 62 20.81 8.04 3.29
C THR A 62 21.76 6.96 3.83
N PRO A 63 22.71 6.44 3.06
CA PRO A 63 23.53 5.30 3.44
C PRO A 63 24.62 5.68 4.46
N ILE A 64 24.22 5.72 5.73
CA ILE A 64 25.10 5.98 6.88
C ILE A 64 24.98 4.83 7.85
N ASP A 65 26.09 4.19 8.19
CA ASP A 65 26.12 3.05 9.10
C ASP A 65 26.06 3.50 10.56
N PHE A 66 24.91 3.95 11.03
CA PHE A 66 24.62 4.13 12.44
C PHE A 66 24.17 2.78 13.05
N CYS A 67 24.35 2.49 14.34
CA CYS A 67 24.96 3.36 15.38
C CYS A 67 26.05 2.57 16.10
N PHE A 68 27.24 3.17 16.26
CA PHE A 68 28.40 2.56 16.96
C PHE A 68 28.52 3.02 18.42
N SER A 69 27.43 3.47 19.04
CA SER A 69 27.45 3.80 20.47
C SER A 69 27.68 2.55 21.33
N LYS A 70 28.24 2.73 22.53
CA LYS A 70 28.41 1.62 23.49
C LYS A 70 27.12 0.86 23.76
N TYR A 71 25.97 1.53 23.78
CA TYR A 71 24.67 0.92 24.00
C TYR A 71 24.22 0.06 22.80
N CYS A 72 24.35 0.60 21.57
CA CYS A 72 24.03 -0.17 20.37
C CYS A 72 24.95 -1.38 20.21
N LEU A 73 26.26 -1.24 20.43
CA LEU A 73 27.20 -2.36 20.32
C LEU A 73 26.92 -3.45 21.36
N ALA A 74 26.53 -3.09 22.59
CA ALA A 74 26.15 -4.09 23.60
C ALA A 74 24.90 -4.88 23.16
N GLU A 75 23.86 -4.22 22.71
CA GLU A 75 22.63 -4.87 22.23
C GLU A 75 22.86 -5.66 20.93
N PHE A 76 23.72 -5.16 20.03
CA PHE A 76 24.11 -5.85 18.82
C PHE A 76 24.81 -7.18 19.09
N ARG A 77 25.73 -7.22 20.06
CA ARG A 77 26.39 -8.45 20.49
C ARG A 77 25.40 -9.47 21.08
N LYS A 78 24.36 -9.02 21.81
CA LYS A 78 23.28 -9.89 22.29
C LYS A 78 22.49 -10.47 21.10
N PHE A 79 22.13 -9.64 20.14
CA PHE A 79 21.46 -10.06 18.91
C PHE A 79 22.28 -11.11 18.16
N LEU A 80 23.58 -10.90 18.00
CA LEU A 80 24.48 -11.85 17.33
C LEU A 80 24.64 -13.18 18.10
N LYS A 81 24.69 -13.12 19.42
CA LYS A 81 24.70 -14.34 20.25
C LYS A 81 23.45 -15.19 20.07
N GLN A 82 22.29 -14.55 20.01
CA GLN A 82 21.01 -15.23 19.72
C GLN A 82 20.99 -15.84 18.32
N ARG A 83 21.56 -15.14 17.34
CA ARG A 83 21.54 -15.54 15.92
C ARG A 83 22.51 -16.68 15.63
N TYR A 84 23.73 -16.57 16.08
CA TYR A 84 24.82 -17.50 15.73
C TYR A 84 25.04 -18.60 16.80
N GLY A 85 24.65 -18.35 18.01
CA GLY A 85 24.90 -19.25 19.14
C GLY A 85 26.34 -19.25 19.60
N THR A 86 27.31 -19.46 18.69
CA THR A 86 28.75 -19.50 19.01
C THR A 86 29.57 -18.47 18.21
N LEU A 87 30.72 -18.10 18.76
CA LEU A 87 31.61 -17.13 18.13
C LEU A 87 32.28 -17.70 16.86
N GLU A 88 32.51 -19.01 16.84
CA GLU A 88 33.07 -19.73 15.70
C GLU A 88 32.15 -19.66 14.49
N LYS A 89 30.83 -19.84 14.70
CA LYS A 89 29.83 -19.71 13.62
C LYS A 89 29.78 -18.29 13.08
N LEU A 90 29.81 -17.28 13.95
CA LEU A 90 29.89 -15.87 13.55
C LEU A 90 31.17 -15.62 12.73
N ASN A 91 32.33 -16.03 13.25
CA ASN A 91 33.61 -15.84 12.56
C ASN A 91 33.63 -16.53 11.20
N SER A 92 33.06 -17.71 11.09
CA SER A 92 32.92 -18.45 9.83
C SER A 92 32.08 -17.69 8.81
N GLU A 93 30.93 -17.15 9.21
CA GLU A 93 30.01 -16.42 8.32
C GLU A 93 30.59 -15.06 7.92
N TRP A 94 31.15 -14.31 8.89
CA TRP A 94 31.72 -12.98 8.62
C TRP A 94 33.12 -13.01 8.00
N LYS A 95 33.73 -14.19 7.91
CA LYS A 95 35.15 -14.36 7.48
C LYS A 95 36.10 -13.57 8.38
N THR A 96 35.96 -13.73 9.68
CA THR A 96 36.71 -13.03 10.73
C THR A 96 37.35 -14.00 11.72
N SER A 97 38.14 -13.49 12.66
CA SER A 97 38.81 -14.24 13.72
C SER A 97 38.73 -13.51 15.06
N PHE A 98 37.55 -13.00 15.41
CA PHE A 98 37.34 -12.37 16.72
C PHE A 98 37.66 -13.37 17.85
N ALA A 99 38.44 -12.92 18.84
CA ALA A 99 38.84 -13.75 19.97
C ALA A 99 37.76 -13.81 21.09
N SER A 100 36.86 -12.84 21.11
CA SER A 100 35.76 -12.78 22.08
C SER A 100 34.56 -12.02 21.51
N TRP A 101 33.38 -12.22 22.12
CA TRP A 101 32.19 -11.46 21.76
C TRP A 101 32.34 -9.95 21.97
N ASP A 102 33.16 -9.53 22.95
CA ASP A 102 33.39 -8.11 23.21
C ASP A 102 34.24 -7.44 22.14
N ALA A 103 35.03 -8.21 21.40
CA ALA A 103 35.79 -7.73 20.25
C ALA A 103 34.93 -7.58 18.99
N VAL A 104 33.72 -8.15 18.94
CA VAL A 104 32.88 -8.10 17.75
C VAL A 104 32.39 -6.67 17.54
N VAL A 105 32.68 -6.13 16.35
CA VAL A 105 32.24 -4.80 15.89
C VAL A 105 31.77 -4.93 14.43
N PRO A 106 30.62 -4.35 14.05
CA PRO A 106 30.11 -4.45 12.69
C PRO A 106 31.00 -3.72 11.68
N PHE A 107 30.83 -4.07 10.42
CA PHE A 107 31.52 -3.40 9.31
C PHE A 107 30.68 -2.24 8.77
N THR A 108 31.35 -1.19 8.29
CA THR A 108 30.72 -0.10 7.54
C THR A 108 30.69 -0.45 6.04
N LYS A 109 29.87 0.26 5.28
CA LYS A 109 29.82 0.09 3.82
C LYS A 109 31.18 0.35 3.15
N GLU A 110 31.96 1.31 3.66
CA GLU A 110 33.28 1.61 3.14
C GLU A 110 34.26 0.45 3.39
N GLU A 111 34.23 -0.18 4.57
CA GLU A 111 35.01 -1.37 4.87
C GLU A 111 34.66 -2.55 3.98
N VAL A 112 33.38 -2.71 3.64
CA VAL A 112 32.91 -3.79 2.76
C VAL A 112 33.12 -3.48 1.29
N GLN A 113 32.95 -2.23 0.86
CA GLN A 113 33.02 -1.83 -0.56
C GLN A 113 34.34 -2.22 -1.21
N GLY A 114 35.46 -2.07 -0.49
CA GLY A 114 36.79 -2.45 -0.97
C GLY A 114 37.09 -3.96 -0.94
N LYS A 115 36.28 -4.75 -0.27
CA LYS A 115 36.46 -6.20 -0.05
C LYS A 115 35.27 -7.06 -0.43
N PHE A 116 34.24 -6.45 -1.04
CA PHE A 116 33.03 -7.18 -1.43
C PHE A 116 33.37 -8.36 -2.37
N PRO A 117 32.82 -9.55 -2.12
CA PRO A 117 31.75 -9.89 -1.16
C PRO A 117 32.23 -10.27 0.25
N GLN A 118 33.50 -10.07 0.60
CA GLN A 118 34.01 -10.33 1.95
C GLN A 118 33.39 -9.34 2.97
N HIS A 119 33.19 -9.80 4.19
CA HIS A 119 32.66 -9.01 5.31
C HIS A 119 31.24 -8.46 5.15
N VAL A 120 30.54 -8.75 4.04
CA VAL A 120 29.18 -8.25 3.78
C VAL A 120 28.19 -8.73 4.86
N ALA A 121 28.39 -9.94 5.39
CA ALA A 121 27.51 -10.48 6.43
C ALA A 121 27.51 -9.61 7.70
N GLY A 122 28.67 -9.13 8.13
CA GLY A 122 28.77 -8.29 9.33
C GLY A 122 28.12 -6.90 9.15
N TRP A 123 28.11 -6.37 7.94
CA TRP A 123 27.37 -5.16 7.61
C TRP A 123 25.84 -5.43 7.50
N ALA A 124 25.45 -6.53 6.85
CA ALA A 124 24.04 -6.90 6.70
C ALA A 124 23.37 -7.16 8.05
N ASP A 125 24.04 -7.87 8.94
CA ASP A 125 23.60 -8.09 10.32
C ASP A 125 23.44 -6.79 11.11
N HIS A 126 24.31 -5.81 10.89
CA HIS A 126 24.20 -4.50 11.53
C HIS A 126 22.97 -3.74 11.05
N LEU A 127 22.69 -3.74 9.76
CA LEU A 127 21.49 -3.08 9.22
C LEU A 127 20.22 -3.76 9.71
N GLU A 128 20.18 -5.10 9.73
CA GLU A 128 19.02 -5.83 10.27
C GLU A 128 18.79 -5.53 11.75
N PHE A 129 19.87 -5.51 12.54
CA PHE A 129 19.77 -5.11 13.93
C PHE A 129 19.22 -3.69 14.08
N MET A 130 19.62 -2.76 13.22
CA MET A 130 19.14 -1.38 13.27
C MET A 130 17.67 -1.25 12.84
N ASP A 131 17.20 -2.05 11.87
CA ASP A 131 15.77 -2.14 11.56
C ASP A 131 14.97 -2.57 12.79
N GLY A 132 15.44 -3.58 13.52
CA GLY A 132 14.87 -4.02 14.79
C GLY A 132 14.96 -2.97 15.91
N ARG A 133 15.95 -2.08 15.90
CA ARG A 133 16.04 -0.99 16.89
C ARG A 133 14.96 0.06 16.67
N LEU A 134 14.66 0.40 15.43
CA LEU A 134 13.54 1.33 15.14
C LEU A 134 12.20 0.70 15.52
N GLU A 135 11.97 -0.55 15.15
CA GLU A 135 10.79 -1.32 15.56
C GLU A 135 10.60 -1.31 17.07
N ASN A 136 11.63 -1.72 17.82
CA ASN A 136 11.55 -1.82 19.27
C ASN A 136 11.32 -0.46 19.95
N ALA A 137 11.98 0.59 19.48
CA ALA A 137 11.80 1.93 20.03
C ALA A 137 10.37 2.45 19.78
N ALA A 138 9.86 2.28 18.54
CA ALA A 138 8.51 2.71 18.20
C ALA A 138 7.44 1.92 18.97
N LEU A 139 7.57 0.60 19.07
CA LEU A 139 6.68 -0.24 19.88
C LEU A 139 6.68 0.19 21.35
N HIS A 140 7.84 0.50 21.90
CA HIS A 140 7.98 0.96 23.29
C HIS A 140 7.23 2.29 23.52
N PHE A 141 7.45 3.27 22.65
CA PHE A 141 6.83 4.60 22.77
C PHE A 141 5.31 4.55 22.55
N PHE A 142 4.86 3.86 21.51
CA PHE A 142 3.43 3.75 21.25
C PHE A 142 2.69 2.89 22.26
N SER A 143 3.34 1.89 22.85
CA SER A 143 2.77 1.13 23.96
C SER A 143 2.55 2.02 25.19
N ALA A 144 3.50 2.89 25.50
CA ALA A 144 3.37 3.87 26.58
C ALA A 144 2.23 4.86 26.34
N PHE A 145 2.05 5.32 25.09
CA PHE A 145 0.94 6.17 24.70
C PHE A 145 -0.41 5.44 24.82
N LYS A 146 -0.53 4.27 24.17
CA LYS A 146 -1.77 3.47 24.11
C LYS A 146 -2.22 2.95 25.47
N LYS A 147 -1.33 2.79 26.43
CA LYS A 147 -1.67 2.46 27.83
C LYS A 147 -2.62 3.50 28.44
N ASN A 148 -2.54 4.76 28.03
CA ASN A 148 -3.37 5.84 28.53
C ASN A 148 -4.48 6.27 27.54
N ASP A 149 -4.30 6.04 26.25
CA ASP A 149 -5.27 6.32 25.18
C ASP A 149 -5.34 5.14 24.19
N PRO A 150 -6.01 4.04 24.59
CA PRO A 150 -6.05 2.82 23.77
C PRO A 150 -6.84 2.97 22.47
N ALA A 151 -7.69 3.98 22.35
CA ALA A 151 -8.48 4.25 21.15
C ALA A 151 -7.67 4.96 20.06
N ALA A 152 -6.62 5.69 20.42
CA ALA A 152 -5.78 6.39 19.46
C ALA A 152 -4.95 5.43 18.61
N ARG A 153 -4.87 5.72 17.33
CA ARG A 153 -4.05 5.00 16.37
C ARG A 153 -2.65 5.59 16.29
N THR A 154 -1.69 4.78 15.92
CA THR A 154 -0.29 5.19 15.77
C THR A 154 0.08 5.36 14.32
N SER A 155 0.86 6.39 14.00
CA SER A 155 1.17 6.78 12.63
C SER A 155 2.53 7.47 12.49
N ILE A 156 2.96 7.60 11.24
CA ILE A 156 4.08 8.44 10.79
C ILE A 156 3.69 9.12 9.49
N SER A 157 4.26 10.28 9.22
CA SER A 157 4.06 11.05 7.98
C SER A 157 5.32 11.03 7.12
N GLY A 158 5.16 11.21 5.80
CA GLY A 158 6.27 11.36 4.86
C GLY A 158 7.22 10.17 4.86
N THR A 159 6.70 8.99 4.68
CA THR A 159 7.44 7.73 4.86
C THR A 159 8.42 7.45 3.73
N GLN A 160 9.51 6.78 4.08
CA GLN A 160 10.62 6.48 3.18
C GLN A 160 10.30 5.29 2.26
N ALA A 161 10.88 5.31 1.05
CA ALA A 161 10.83 4.14 0.15
C ALA A 161 11.53 2.91 0.75
N PRO A 162 11.19 1.69 0.30
CA PRO A 162 11.97 0.49 0.65
C PRO A 162 13.43 0.64 0.24
N THR A 163 14.34 0.59 1.19
CA THR A 163 15.78 0.72 0.96
C THR A 163 16.59 -0.18 1.88
N ALA A 164 17.89 -0.36 1.59
CA ALA A 164 18.80 -1.08 2.47
C ALA A 164 19.03 -0.36 3.82
N TYR A 165 18.79 0.94 3.87
CA TYR A 165 19.05 1.82 5.01
C TYR A 165 17.77 2.46 5.55
N GLY A 166 17.89 3.17 6.66
CA GLY A 166 16.80 3.98 7.21
C GLY A 166 15.96 3.31 8.28
N GLY A 167 16.06 1.99 8.44
CA GLY A 167 15.24 1.23 9.39
C GLY A 167 13.82 0.97 8.87
N MET A 168 13.60 1.12 7.56
CA MET A 168 12.28 1.03 6.94
C MET A 168 12.00 -0.37 6.36
N ASP A 169 12.14 -1.39 7.17
CA ASP A 169 11.55 -2.70 6.89
C ASP A 169 10.04 -2.60 7.07
N TRP A 170 9.30 -2.53 5.97
CA TRP A 170 7.86 -2.27 5.99
C TRP A 170 7.04 -3.36 6.66
N TYR A 171 7.46 -4.61 6.61
CA TYR A 171 6.76 -5.66 7.33
C TYR A 171 6.84 -5.44 8.86
N ARG A 172 8.02 -5.07 9.36
CA ARG A 172 8.23 -4.76 10.78
C ARG A 172 7.48 -3.49 11.19
N GLN A 173 7.48 -2.46 10.33
CA GLN A 173 6.81 -1.18 10.59
C GLN A 173 5.28 -1.35 10.72
N MET A 174 4.67 -2.22 9.91
CA MET A 174 3.24 -2.46 9.94
C MET A 174 2.75 -3.19 11.20
N LYS A 175 3.62 -3.67 12.06
CA LYS A 175 3.25 -4.25 13.36
C LYS A 175 2.78 -3.19 14.35
N PHE A 176 3.23 -1.95 14.22
CA PHE A 176 2.92 -0.88 15.16
C PHE A 176 2.30 0.39 14.55
N PHE A 177 2.33 0.56 13.25
CA PHE A 177 1.58 1.63 12.60
C PHE A 177 0.17 1.17 12.26
N ASP A 178 -0.83 1.90 12.76
CA ASP A 178 -2.24 1.68 12.46
C ASP A 178 -2.68 2.43 11.19
N GLY A 179 -1.84 3.35 10.71
CA GLY A 179 -2.03 4.12 9.50
C GLY A 179 -0.79 4.93 9.13
N LEU A 180 -0.75 5.42 7.91
CA LEU A 180 0.38 6.16 7.37
C LEU A 180 -0.06 7.21 6.37
N MET A 181 0.69 8.32 6.36
CA MET A 181 0.60 9.36 5.34
C MET A 181 1.86 9.29 4.49
N ASN A 182 1.89 8.35 3.55
CA ASN A 182 3.06 8.05 2.74
C ASN A 182 3.17 8.92 1.47
N TYR A 183 4.34 8.95 0.86
CA TYR A 183 4.60 9.66 -0.40
C TYR A 183 4.34 8.81 -1.65
N ASN A 184 3.87 7.60 -1.51
CA ASN A 184 3.65 6.64 -2.60
C ASN A 184 4.91 6.44 -3.48
N ILE A 185 6.06 6.21 -2.85
CA ILE A 185 7.33 5.96 -3.51
C ILE A 185 7.71 4.49 -3.34
N GLY A 186 8.20 3.83 -4.40
CA GLY A 186 8.71 2.46 -4.32
C GLY A 186 7.64 1.41 -4.01
N GLY A 187 6.39 1.64 -4.44
CA GLY A 187 5.30 0.69 -4.26
C GLY A 187 4.73 0.63 -2.84
N GLN A 188 4.95 1.66 -2.05
CA GLN A 188 4.57 1.69 -0.62
C GLN A 188 3.10 1.39 -0.37
N MET A 189 2.17 1.90 -1.19
CA MET A 189 0.74 1.71 -0.97
C MET A 189 0.35 0.24 -1.00
N GLU A 190 0.84 -0.51 -1.97
CA GLU A 190 0.56 -1.95 -2.10
C GLU A 190 1.28 -2.76 -1.02
N ILE A 191 2.52 -2.41 -0.69
CA ILE A 191 3.31 -3.07 0.36
C ILE A 191 2.61 -2.90 1.71
N GLN A 192 2.29 -1.69 2.09
CA GLN A 192 1.66 -1.36 3.38
C GLN A 192 0.27 -1.98 3.51
N ARG A 193 -0.55 -1.88 2.46
CA ARG A 193 -1.87 -2.52 2.41
C ARG A 193 -1.79 -4.03 2.58
N SER A 194 -0.78 -4.67 1.98
CA SER A 194 -0.60 -6.12 2.08
C SER A 194 -0.26 -6.57 3.49
N PHE A 195 0.56 -5.78 4.21
CA PHE A 195 0.99 -6.11 5.57
C PHE A 195 0.02 -5.65 6.66
N ARG A 196 -0.80 -4.63 6.37
CA ARG A 196 -1.81 -4.10 7.29
C ARG A 196 -3.12 -3.81 6.53
N PRO A 197 -3.93 -4.84 6.17
CA PRO A 197 -5.14 -4.65 5.36
C PRO A 197 -6.22 -3.79 6.03
N ASP A 198 -6.25 -3.75 7.37
CA ASP A 198 -7.14 -2.93 8.19
C ASP A 198 -6.60 -1.50 8.43
N GLY A 199 -5.35 -1.22 8.03
CA GLY A 199 -4.67 0.05 8.22
C GLY A 199 -5.41 1.24 7.59
N GLU A 200 -5.19 2.44 8.14
CA GLU A 200 -5.69 3.69 7.58
C GLU A 200 -4.57 4.42 6.86
N PHE A 201 -4.48 4.21 5.57
CA PHE A 201 -3.46 4.84 4.74
C PHE A 201 -4.06 6.03 3.98
N MET A 202 -3.34 7.16 4.00
CA MET A 202 -3.72 8.43 3.41
C MET A 202 -2.51 9.03 2.70
N PRO A 203 -2.23 8.63 1.45
CA PRO A 203 -1.05 9.11 0.74
C PRO A 203 -1.11 10.60 0.43
N TRP A 204 0.08 11.22 0.34
CA TRP A 204 0.27 12.59 -0.13
C TRP A 204 0.26 12.61 -1.66
N GLU A 205 -0.93 12.56 -2.26
CA GLU A 205 -1.10 12.48 -3.71
C GLU A 205 -1.63 13.78 -4.34
N PHE A 206 -1.90 14.79 -3.50
CA PHE A 206 -2.72 15.91 -3.90
C PHE A 206 -2.10 17.24 -3.45
N GLY A 207 -2.10 18.28 -4.29
CA GLY A 207 -1.76 19.64 -3.90
C GLY A 207 -0.73 20.41 -4.74
N TYR A 208 0.18 19.75 -5.44
CA TYR A 208 0.99 20.44 -6.42
C TYR A 208 0.28 20.40 -7.77
N ALA A 209 -0.51 21.41 -8.02
CA ALA A 209 -1.19 21.75 -9.26
C ALA A 209 -1.13 20.72 -10.41
N GLY A 210 -2.24 20.39 -10.97
CA GLY A 210 -2.24 19.84 -12.29
C GLY A 210 -3.20 18.72 -12.59
N HIS A 211 -3.39 18.54 -13.84
CA HIS A 211 -4.36 17.73 -14.54
C HIS A 211 -4.36 16.21 -14.23
N SER A 212 -3.40 15.71 -13.44
CA SER A 212 -3.33 14.30 -13.04
C SER A 212 -4.10 13.97 -11.75
N SER A 213 -4.71 14.96 -11.11
CA SER A 213 -5.28 14.82 -9.76
C SER A 213 -6.47 13.87 -9.70
N SER A 214 -7.34 13.82 -10.74
CA SER A 214 -8.47 12.87 -10.78
C SER A 214 -8.00 11.42 -10.79
N ALA A 215 -7.03 11.10 -11.62
CA ALA A 215 -6.46 9.77 -11.71
C ALA A 215 -5.80 9.34 -10.39
N LYS A 216 -5.10 10.26 -9.70
CA LYS A 216 -4.50 10.01 -8.39
C LYS A 216 -5.54 9.77 -7.30
N ILE A 217 -6.62 10.55 -7.29
CA ILE A 217 -7.74 10.39 -6.34
C ILE A 217 -8.38 9.01 -6.51
N TYR A 218 -8.72 8.62 -7.74
CA TYR A 218 -9.31 7.31 -7.98
C TYR A 218 -8.32 6.16 -7.79
N ARG A 219 -7.04 6.33 -8.13
CA ARG A 219 -6.00 5.34 -7.83
C ARG A 219 -5.92 5.07 -6.33
N THR A 220 -5.93 6.12 -5.52
CA THR A 220 -5.95 6.01 -4.06
C THR A 220 -7.13 5.17 -3.59
N LEU A 221 -8.34 5.43 -4.09
CA LEU A 221 -9.52 4.63 -3.79
C LEU A 221 -9.35 3.18 -4.26
N PHE A 222 -8.93 2.97 -5.51
CA PHE A 222 -8.84 1.63 -6.11
C PHE A 222 -7.76 0.77 -5.44
N LEU A 223 -6.72 1.38 -4.89
CA LEU A 223 -5.74 0.71 -4.04
C LEU A 223 -6.27 0.41 -2.62
N GLY A 224 -7.49 0.82 -2.30
CA GLY A 224 -8.12 0.54 -1.00
C GLY A 224 -7.66 1.47 0.12
N GLN A 225 -7.08 2.62 -0.22
CA GLN A 225 -6.68 3.62 0.75
C GLN A 225 -7.92 4.32 1.31
N LYS A 226 -7.88 4.68 2.61
CA LYS A 226 -9.06 5.19 3.33
C LYS A 226 -9.14 6.72 3.37
N GLY A 227 -8.18 7.40 2.78
CA GLY A 227 -8.12 8.84 2.68
C GLY A 227 -7.05 9.30 1.72
N ILE A 228 -6.93 10.62 1.58
CA ILE A 228 -5.89 11.28 0.80
C ILE A 228 -5.47 12.55 1.53
N MET A 229 -4.18 12.85 1.51
CA MET A 229 -3.63 14.08 2.08
C MET A 229 -3.29 15.06 0.98
N GLY A 230 -3.66 16.32 1.22
CA GLY A 230 -3.30 17.45 0.34
C GLY A 230 -2.10 18.20 0.88
N PHE A 231 -1.15 18.53 0.01
CA PHE A 231 0.01 19.39 0.26
C PHE A 231 0.24 20.31 -0.96
N SER A 232 0.48 21.54 -0.87
CA SER A 232 0.59 22.45 0.25
C SER A 232 -0.70 23.27 0.38
N TYR A 233 -1.04 23.62 1.59
CA TYR A 233 -2.22 24.36 1.95
C TYR A 233 -2.50 25.62 1.06
N PRO A 234 -1.52 26.47 0.69
CA PRO A 234 -1.81 27.61 -0.18
C PRO A 234 -2.24 27.23 -1.61
N SER A 235 -2.02 26.02 -2.07
CA SER A 235 -2.50 25.54 -3.38
C SER A 235 -3.92 24.98 -3.33
N LEU A 236 -4.48 24.80 -2.14
CA LEU A 236 -5.80 24.19 -1.91
C LEU A 236 -6.84 25.21 -1.48
N ILE A 237 -6.45 26.14 -0.60
CA ILE A 237 -7.34 27.11 0.05
C ILE A 237 -6.75 28.49 -0.13
N ASN A 238 -7.56 29.44 -0.56
CA ASN A 238 -7.20 30.85 -0.64
C ASN A 238 -7.14 31.50 0.75
N PRO A 239 -6.49 32.66 0.91
CA PRO A 239 -6.43 33.38 2.18
C PRO A 239 -7.80 33.75 2.79
N ASP A 240 -8.83 33.87 1.96
CA ASP A 240 -10.23 34.13 2.37
C ASP A 240 -11.02 32.85 2.70
N TRP A 241 -10.34 31.72 2.85
CA TRP A 241 -10.89 30.38 3.12
C TRP A 241 -11.77 29.79 2.01
N THR A 242 -11.78 30.38 0.82
CA THR A 242 -12.41 29.78 -0.35
C THR A 242 -11.48 28.73 -0.97
N PHE A 243 -12.05 27.80 -1.74
CA PHE A 243 -11.23 26.83 -2.47
C PHE A 243 -10.48 27.51 -3.62
N SER A 244 -9.20 27.15 -3.78
CA SER A 244 -8.41 27.55 -4.94
C SER A 244 -9.02 27.01 -6.25
N GLU A 245 -8.65 27.54 -7.39
CA GLU A 245 -9.06 27.02 -8.70
C GLU A 245 -8.60 25.56 -8.89
N GLY A 246 -7.39 25.23 -8.43
CA GLY A 246 -6.92 23.84 -8.45
C GLY A 246 -7.80 22.91 -7.63
N MET A 247 -8.24 23.33 -6.43
CA MET A 247 -9.15 22.54 -5.62
C MET A 247 -10.53 22.38 -6.26
N LYS A 248 -11.08 23.44 -6.84
CA LYS A 248 -12.38 23.40 -7.53
C LYS A 248 -12.40 22.37 -8.67
N THR A 249 -11.29 22.16 -9.37
CA THR A 249 -11.21 21.17 -10.47
C THR A 249 -11.30 19.73 -9.98
N VAL A 250 -10.96 19.45 -8.71
CA VAL A 250 -10.94 18.10 -8.15
C VAL A 250 -12.11 17.80 -7.20
N LEU A 251 -12.82 18.83 -6.73
CA LEU A 251 -14.00 18.66 -5.86
C LEU A 251 -15.02 17.65 -6.40
N PRO A 252 -15.40 17.64 -7.70
CA PRO A 252 -16.38 16.69 -8.22
C PRO A 252 -15.98 15.23 -8.01
N TYR A 253 -14.69 14.92 -7.99
CA TYR A 253 -14.19 13.56 -7.75
C TYR A 253 -14.33 13.18 -6.28
N PHE A 254 -14.05 14.11 -5.36
CA PHE A 254 -14.29 13.90 -3.93
C PHE A 254 -15.78 13.77 -3.62
N GLU A 255 -16.62 14.62 -4.21
CA GLU A 255 -18.07 14.55 -4.06
C GLU A 255 -18.64 13.21 -4.55
N ASN A 256 -18.13 12.70 -5.67
CA ASN A 256 -18.52 11.40 -6.19
C ASN A 256 -18.12 10.26 -5.23
N ILE A 257 -16.89 10.28 -4.71
CA ILE A 257 -16.46 9.29 -3.70
C ILE A 257 -17.30 9.41 -2.43
N ASP A 258 -17.55 10.64 -1.96
CA ASP A 258 -18.38 10.92 -0.79
C ASP A 258 -19.85 10.62 -1.01
N PHE A 259 -20.34 10.62 -2.24
CA PHE A 259 -21.71 10.21 -2.53
C PHE A 259 -22.03 8.84 -1.95
N GLY A 260 -21.07 7.97 -1.82
CA GLY A 260 -21.15 6.65 -1.21
C GLY A 260 -20.29 5.60 -1.92
N ILE A 261 -19.70 5.94 -3.08
CA ILE A 261 -18.83 5.04 -3.85
C ILE A 261 -17.64 4.60 -3.01
N GLY A 262 -17.00 5.53 -2.30
CA GLY A 262 -15.89 5.19 -1.40
C GLY A 262 -16.29 4.19 -0.32
N LYS A 263 -17.45 4.41 0.30
CA LYS A 263 -17.98 3.49 1.34
C LYS A 263 -18.31 2.12 0.75
N TYR A 264 -18.92 2.06 -0.45
CA TYR A 264 -19.19 0.82 -1.17
C TYR A 264 -17.91 0.06 -1.48
N TYR A 265 -16.96 0.71 -2.14
CA TYR A 265 -15.71 0.13 -2.61
C TYR A 265 -14.85 -0.42 -1.48
N LEU A 266 -14.69 0.33 -0.39
CA LEU A 266 -13.82 -0.02 0.73
C LEU A 266 -14.42 -1.08 1.67
N ASN A 267 -15.74 -1.25 1.71
CA ASN A 267 -16.37 -2.15 2.68
C ASN A 267 -17.00 -3.40 2.04
N LEU A 268 -17.45 -3.31 0.80
CA LEU A 268 -18.17 -4.40 0.14
C LEU A 268 -17.35 -5.13 -0.93
N LEU A 269 -16.23 -4.53 -1.38
CA LEU A 269 -15.34 -5.14 -2.36
C LEU A 269 -14.02 -5.53 -1.69
N LYS A 270 -13.51 -6.70 -2.02
CA LYS A 270 -12.29 -7.28 -1.45
C LYS A 270 -11.28 -7.63 -2.54
N ASP A 271 -10.02 -7.49 -2.21
CA ASP A 271 -8.94 -8.07 -3.01
C ASP A 271 -8.90 -9.57 -2.73
N THR A 272 -9.33 -10.37 -3.69
CA THR A 272 -9.18 -11.83 -3.65
C THR A 272 -8.09 -12.21 -4.63
N THR A 273 -6.85 -12.35 -4.15
CA THR A 273 -5.74 -12.70 -5.02
C THR A 273 -5.11 -14.03 -4.63
N LYS A 274 -4.61 -14.72 -5.65
CA LYS A 274 -3.77 -15.92 -5.52
C LYS A 274 -2.33 -15.64 -5.96
N VAL A 275 -1.98 -14.36 -6.15
CA VAL A 275 -0.65 -13.91 -6.56
C VAL A 275 0.05 -13.24 -5.40
N ALA A 276 1.19 -13.78 -4.99
CA ALA A 276 2.09 -13.20 -4.01
C ALA A 276 3.28 -12.52 -4.70
N VAL A 277 3.74 -11.40 -4.16
CA VAL A 277 4.99 -10.72 -4.55
C VAL A 277 5.90 -10.70 -3.33
N LEU A 278 7.13 -11.21 -3.45
CA LEU A 278 8.04 -11.24 -2.31
C LEU A 278 8.61 -9.86 -2.01
N TYR A 279 8.52 -9.45 -0.75
CA TYR A 279 9.23 -8.32 -0.17
C TYR A 279 10.39 -8.85 0.69
N SER A 280 11.62 -8.64 0.23
CA SER A 280 12.82 -9.10 0.92
C SER A 280 13.76 -7.94 1.25
N GLN A 281 13.85 -7.59 2.52
CA GLN A 281 14.78 -6.57 3.00
C GLN A 281 16.25 -7.02 2.81
N ALA A 282 16.53 -8.31 2.89
CA ALA A 282 17.85 -8.87 2.61
C ALA A 282 18.26 -8.66 1.13
N SER A 283 17.31 -8.83 0.21
CA SER A 283 17.57 -8.58 -1.22
C SER A 283 17.82 -7.10 -1.53
N LEU A 284 17.13 -6.17 -0.83
CA LEU A 284 17.44 -4.74 -0.93
C LEU A 284 18.87 -4.42 -0.45
N ARG A 285 19.34 -5.08 0.62
CA ARG A 285 20.73 -4.95 1.10
C ARG A 285 21.72 -5.50 0.07
N ALA A 286 21.46 -6.66 -0.53
CA ALA A 286 22.30 -7.23 -1.59
C ALA A 286 22.36 -6.30 -2.81
N ALA A 287 21.22 -5.79 -3.25
CA ALA A 287 21.10 -4.89 -4.40
C ALA A 287 21.89 -3.58 -4.22
N PHE A 288 22.03 -3.11 -2.98
CA PHE A 288 22.80 -1.91 -2.66
C PHE A 288 24.27 -2.01 -3.11
N PHE A 289 24.99 -3.09 -2.75
CA PHE A 289 26.38 -3.28 -3.17
C PHE A 289 26.51 -3.63 -4.64
N GLU A 290 25.54 -4.31 -5.20
CA GLU A 290 25.53 -4.71 -6.61
C GLU A 290 25.02 -3.62 -7.54
N LYS A 291 24.63 -2.46 -7.00
CA LYS A 291 24.15 -1.29 -7.74
C LYS A 291 22.95 -1.59 -8.66
N ARG A 292 22.13 -2.59 -8.30
CA ARG A 292 20.98 -3.02 -9.11
C ARG A 292 19.74 -2.18 -8.86
N ASN A 293 19.53 -1.79 -7.60
CA ASN A 293 18.37 -0.95 -7.20
C ASN A 293 18.71 -0.18 -5.91
N PRO A 294 19.59 0.81 -5.97
CA PRO A 294 20.28 1.29 -4.77
C PRO A 294 19.43 2.14 -3.82
N LEU A 295 18.35 2.80 -4.26
CA LEU A 295 17.80 3.86 -3.42
C LEU A 295 16.27 4.01 -3.32
N LYS A 296 15.42 3.40 -4.16
CA LYS A 296 14.00 3.79 -4.19
C LYS A 296 12.97 2.69 -4.39
N GLY A 297 13.30 1.44 -4.19
CA GLY A 297 12.34 0.35 -4.44
C GLY A 297 11.84 0.31 -5.90
N GLU A 298 12.68 0.69 -6.83
CA GLU A 298 12.37 0.84 -8.25
C GLU A 298 11.78 -0.44 -8.86
N THR A 299 12.33 -1.57 -8.49
CA THR A 299 11.82 -2.88 -8.94
C THR A 299 10.39 -3.09 -8.49
N PHE A 300 10.04 -2.73 -7.25
CA PHE A 300 8.65 -2.86 -6.76
C PHE A 300 7.70 -1.95 -7.54
N THR A 301 8.10 -0.70 -7.81
CA THR A 301 7.31 0.22 -8.63
C THR A 301 7.03 -0.35 -10.02
N LYS A 302 8.05 -0.92 -10.68
CA LYS A 302 7.91 -1.54 -11.99
C LYS A 302 6.95 -2.74 -11.98
N TYR A 303 7.09 -3.63 -10.99
CA TYR A 303 6.18 -4.77 -10.85
C TYR A 303 4.75 -4.34 -10.50
N ASN A 304 4.57 -3.35 -9.63
CA ASN A 304 3.25 -2.82 -9.32
C ASN A 304 2.56 -2.28 -10.57
N ALA A 305 3.26 -1.49 -11.37
CA ALA A 305 2.74 -0.96 -12.63
C ALA A 305 2.40 -2.09 -13.61
N LEU A 306 3.29 -3.04 -13.83
CA LEU A 306 3.08 -4.17 -14.73
C LEU A 306 1.86 -5.01 -14.33
N LEU A 307 1.73 -5.33 -13.03
CA LEU A 307 0.60 -6.11 -12.51
C LEU A 307 -0.73 -5.34 -12.64
N ARG A 308 -0.73 -4.04 -12.29
CA ARG A 308 -1.90 -3.17 -12.47
C ARG A 308 -2.32 -3.08 -13.93
N ASN A 309 -1.38 -2.91 -14.83
CA ASN A 309 -1.67 -2.82 -16.27
C ASN A 309 -2.19 -4.14 -16.84
N CYS A 310 -1.86 -5.27 -16.23
CA CYS A 310 -2.45 -6.57 -16.54
C CYS A 310 -3.83 -6.81 -15.90
N GLY A 311 -4.24 -5.99 -14.94
CA GLY A 311 -5.44 -6.24 -14.14
C GLY A 311 -5.29 -7.39 -13.15
N ILE A 312 -4.06 -7.67 -12.72
CA ILE A 312 -3.73 -8.73 -11.77
C ILE A 312 -3.71 -8.16 -10.37
N ALA A 313 -4.63 -8.59 -9.53
CA ALA A 313 -4.57 -8.31 -8.10
C ALA A 313 -3.44 -9.13 -7.44
N PHE A 314 -2.74 -8.54 -6.49
CA PHE A 314 -1.62 -9.18 -5.80
C PHE A 314 -1.48 -8.67 -4.37
N ASN A 315 -0.79 -9.44 -3.52
CA ASN A 315 -0.34 -9.01 -2.21
C ASN A 315 1.16 -9.25 -2.06
N TYR A 316 1.80 -8.34 -1.33
CA TYR A 316 3.17 -8.58 -0.87
C TYR A 316 3.17 -9.58 0.29
N VAL A 317 4.21 -10.41 0.32
CA VAL A 317 4.53 -11.32 1.42
C VAL A 317 5.98 -11.09 1.84
N ALA A 318 6.22 -10.99 3.14
CA ALA A 318 7.56 -10.79 3.69
C ALA A 318 8.28 -12.11 3.94
N THR A 319 9.61 -12.05 4.08
CA THR A 319 10.47 -13.18 4.46
C THR A 319 9.88 -13.98 5.61
N GLU A 320 9.53 -13.34 6.73
CA GLU A 320 9.00 -14.00 7.92
C GLU A 320 7.66 -14.70 7.66
N GLN A 321 6.81 -14.12 6.81
CA GLN A 321 5.53 -14.75 6.45
C GLN A 321 5.73 -15.98 5.56
N VAL A 322 6.71 -15.92 4.65
CA VAL A 322 7.09 -17.07 3.80
C VAL A 322 7.62 -18.21 4.67
N GLU A 323 8.50 -17.93 5.62
CA GLU A 323 9.03 -18.90 6.59
C GLU A 323 7.94 -19.51 7.48
N GLN A 324 6.85 -18.77 7.73
CA GLN A 324 5.67 -19.21 8.49
C GLN A 324 4.61 -19.92 7.63
N GLY A 325 4.88 -20.13 6.34
CA GLY A 325 4.04 -20.93 5.46
C GLY A 325 2.90 -20.17 4.77
N ILE A 326 2.94 -18.83 4.70
CA ILE A 326 1.89 -18.00 4.06
C ILE A 326 1.62 -18.42 2.60
N LEU A 327 2.62 -18.98 1.90
CA LEU A 327 2.51 -19.37 0.50
C LEU A 327 1.44 -20.45 0.24
N GLN A 328 0.97 -21.15 1.27
CA GLN A 328 -0.16 -22.09 1.12
C GLN A 328 -1.45 -21.42 0.63
N ASN A 329 -1.60 -20.11 0.81
CA ASN A 329 -2.77 -19.34 0.39
C ASN A 329 -2.70 -18.88 -1.06
N TYR A 330 -1.56 -19.05 -1.72
CA TYR A 330 -1.28 -18.55 -3.06
C TYR A 330 -1.02 -19.68 -4.06
N THR A 331 -1.17 -19.39 -5.33
CA THR A 331 -0.86 -20.28 -6.46
C THR A 331 0.29 -19.76 -7.31
N HIS A 332 0.57 -18.45 -7.24
CA HIS A 332 1.64 -17.79 -7.97
C HIS A 332 2.51 -16.97 -7.03
N LEU A 333 3.81 -17.03 -7.24
CA LEU A 333 4.81 -16.25 -6.51
C LEU A 333 5.68 -15.48 -7.49
N ILE A 334 5.79 -14.17 -7.29
CA ILE A 334 6.68 -13.29 -8.03
C ILE A 334 7.86 -12.93 -7.12
N LEU A 335 9.06 -13.06 -7.64
CA LEU A 335 10.34 -12.80 -6.97
C LEU A 335 11.04 -11.60 -7.64
N PRO A 336 10.66 -10.33 -7.28
CA PRO A 336 11.29 -9.15 -7.86
C PRO A 336 12.70 -8.99 -7.30
N ASP A 337 13.72 -9.16 -8.13
CA ASP A 337 15.14 -9.02 -7.73
C ASP A 337 15.49 -9.68 -6.37
N SER A 338 14.94 -10.87 -6.13
CA SER A 338 15.01 -11.57 -4.84
C SER A 338 16.33 -12.32 -4.67
N ALA A 339 17.42 -11.58 -4.72
CA ALA A 339 18.80 -12.13 -4.71
C ALA A 339 19.18 -12.82 -3.41
N ALA A 340 18.74 -12.28 -2.27
CA ALA A 340 19.11 -12.78 -0.95
C ALA A 340 17.88 -13.34 -0.21
N LEU A 341 17.92 -14.63 0.10
CA LEU A 341 16.87 -15.37 0.79
C LEU A 341 17.43 -16.13 1.98
N SER A 342 16.64 -16.32 3.02
CA SER A 342 17.00 -17.23 4.11
C SER A 342 16.92 -18.69 3.67
N ASP A 343 17.50 -19.61 4.45
CA ASP A 343 17.40 -21.04 4.16
C ASP A 343 15.95 -21.53 4.28
N LYS A 344 15.22 -21.03 5.29
CA LYS A 344 13.81 -21.36 5.49
C LYS A 344 12.91 -20.80 4.38
N GLU A 345 13.18 -19.57 3.89
CA GLU A 345 12.48 -19.05 2.70
C GLU A 345 12.72 -19.95 1.49
N MET A 346 13.98 -20.33 1.26
CA MET A 346 14.36 -21.23 0.16
C MET A 346 13.59 -22.54 0.24
N GLU A 347 13.57 -23.19 1.40
CA GLU A 347 12.82 -24.42 1.65
C GLU A 347 11.31 -24.23 1.41
N ALA A 348 10.73 -23.14 1.91
CA ALA A 348 9.32 -22.83 1.73
C ALA A 348 8.96 -22.59 0.25
N ILE A 349 9.81 -21.91 -0.52
CA ILE A 349 9.63 -21.65 -1.94
C ILE A 349 9.76 -22.96 -2.75
N LEU A 350 10.72 -23.82 -2.42
CA LEU A 350 10.85 -25.14 -3.05
C LEU A 350 9.63 -26.04 -2.76
N ALA A 351 9.15 -26.03 -1.52
CA ALA A 351 7.93 -26.74 -1.14
C ALA A 351 6.69 -26.18 -1.86
N PHE A 352 6.63 -24.87 -2.07
CA PHE A 352 5.58 -24.21 -2.85
C PHE A 352 5.59 -24.70 -4.31
N ALA A 353 6.74 -24.74 -4.97
CA ALA A 353 6.86 -25.25 -6.32
C ALA A 353 6.48 -26.75 -6.42
N LYS A 354 6.95 -27.57 -5.46
CA LYS A 354 6.66 -29.01 -5.42
C LYS A 354 5.17 -29.33 -5.36
N ARG A 355 4.36 -28.49 -4.71
CA ARG A 355 2.90 -28.66 -4.67
C ARG A 355 2.14 -28.00 -5.85
N GLY A 356 2.86 -27.59 -6.91
CA GLY A 356 2.29 -27.02 -8.13
C GLY A 356 2.21 -25.50 -8.15
N GLY A 357 2.81 -24.81 -7.17
CA GLY A 357 2.94 -23.35 -7.19
C GLY A 357 3.84 -22.89 -8.32
N ARG A 358 3.41 -21.84 -9.04
CA ARG A 358 4.15 -21.27 -10.17
C ARG A 358 4.98 -20.08 -9.71
N ILE A 359 6.23 -19.99 -10.16
CA ILE A 359 7.18 -18.96 -9.74
C ILE A 359 7.65 -18.15 -10.95
N TRP A 360 7.55 -16.84 -10.83
CA TRP A 360 8.10 -15.86 -11.75
C TRP A 360 9.24 -15.12 -11.07
N ALA A 361 10.42 -15.10 -11.65
CA ALA A 361 11.57 -14.46 -11.04
C ALA A 361 12.26 -13.47 -11.98
N GLU A 362 12.71 -12.34 -11.43
CA GLU A 362 13.65 -11.44 -12.07
C GLU A 362 15.06 -11.74 -11.57
N GLY A 363 16.02 -11.82 -12.47
CA GLY A 363 17.40 -12.16 -12.14
C GLY A 363 17.54 -13.61 -11.65
N ILE A 364 18.54 -13.84 -10.82
CA ILE A 364 18.82 -15.13 -10.20
C ILE A 364 18.34 -15.09 -8.75
N PRO A 365 17.15 -15.64 -8.41
CA PRO A 365 16.66 -15.58 -7.05
C PRO A 365 17.51 -16.46 -6.13
N GLY A 366 17.75 -15.99 -4.91
CA GLY A 366 18.35 -16.77 -3.83
C GLY A 366 19.81 -17.18 -4.00
N TYR A 367 20.57 -16.55 -4.91
CA TYR A 367 22.01 -16.87 -5.04
C TYR A 367 22.85 -16.37 -3.84
N ARG A 368 22.24 -15.59 -2.97
CA ARG A 368 22.80 -15.17 -1.68
C ARG A 368 21.92 -15.66 -0.54
N ASN A 369 22.56 -15.91 0.61
CA ASN A 369 21.82 -16.16 1.84
C ASN A 369 21.29 -14.84 2.43
N PHE A 370 20.56 -14.93 3.55
CA PHE A 370 19.98 -13.77 4.23
C PHE A 370 20.99 -12.69 4.63
N ASN A 371 22.26 -13.07 4.89
CA ASN A 371 23.35 -12.16 5.22
C ASN A 371 24.12 -11.68 3.98
N CYS A 372 23.54 -11.80 2.81
CA CYS A 372 24.14 -11.42 1.53
C CYS A 372 25.39 -12.22 1.12
N THR A 373 25.72 -13.31 1.79
CA THR A 373 26.83 -14.20 1.42
C THR A 373 26.42 -15.10 0.26
N LEU A 374 27.37 -15.39 -0.66
CA LEU A 374 27.10 -16.27 -1.82
C LEU A 374 26.79 -17.71 -1.37
N ARG A 375 25.74 -18.29 -1.92
CA ARG A 375 25.40 -19.70 -1.75
C ARG A 375 26.26 -20.58 -2.64
N LYS A 376 26.61 -21.75 -2.15
CA LYS A 376 27.28 -22.79 -2.96
C LYS A 376 26.30 -23.48 -3.91
N ASN A 377 25.08 -23.73 -3.45
CA ASN A 377 24.02 -24.38 -4.22
C ASN A 377 22.77 -23.50 -4.24
N ASN A 378 22.18 -23.35 -5.42
CA ASN A 378 20.95 -22.59 -5.61
C ASN A 378 20.03 -23.32 -6.63
N PRO A 379 19.03 -24.06 -6.18
CA PRO A 379 18.12 -24.80 -7.05
C PRO A 379 17.00 -23.95 -7.66
N LEU A 380 16.75 -22.73 -7.18
CA LEU A 380 15.60 -21.91 -7.60
C LEU A 380 15.57 -21.57 -9.09
N PRO A 381 16.68 -21.18 -9.75
CA PRO A 381 16.63 -20.81 -11.16
C PRO A 381 16.05 -21.88 -12.09
N ILE A 382 16.18 -23.16 -11.71
CA ILE A 382 15.70 -24.29 -12.51
C ILE A 382 14.17 -24.40 -12.53
N ILE A 383 13.53 -23.92 -11.45
CA ILE A 383 12.07 -24.03 -11.23
C ILE A 383 11.31 -22.73 -11.48
N CYS A 384 12.02 -21.64 -11.78
CA CYS A 384 11.43 -20.33 -12.00
C CYS A 384 11.25 -20.03 -13.48
N ASN A 385 10.10 -19.45 -13.84
CA ASN A 385 9.95 -18.75 -15.10
C ASN A 385 10.76 -17.45 -15.02
N GLN A 386 11.71 -17.29 -15.93
CA GLN A 386 12.52 -16.08 -16.04
C GLN A 386 12.08 -15.31 -17.29
N PRO A 387 11.29 -14.23 -17.14
CA PRO A 387 10.97 -13.39 -18.28
C PRO A 387 12.24 -12.71 -18.78
N GLY A 388 12.18 -12.20 -20.00
CA GLY A 388 13.29 -11.44 -20.56
C GLY A 388 13.63 -10.23 -19.71
N ASN A 389 14.47 -10.38 -18.70
CA ASN A 389 14.87 -9.35 -17.71
C ASN A 389 15.26 -8.02 -18.35
N LYS A 390 15.85 -8.07 -19.57
CA LYS A 390 16.21 -6.88 -20.35
C LYS A 390 15.02 -5.99 -20.75
N LEU A 391 13.79 -6.50 -20.73
CA LEU A 391 12.61 -5.70 -21.04
C LEU A 391 12.18 -4.85 -19.85
N LEU A 392 12.28 -5.38 -18.64
CA LEU A 392 11.95 -4.63 -17.42
C LEU A 392 12.95 -3.49 -17.18
N GLU A 393 14.22 -3.70 -17.48
CA GLU A 393 15.28 -2.67 -17.41
C GLU A 393 15.01 -1.49 -18.35
N LYS A 394 14.34 -1.71 -19.48
CA LYS A 394 14.02 -0.66 -20.47
C LYS A 394 12.87 0.26 -20.04
N LEU A 395 12.05 -0.15 -19.07
CA LEU A 395 10.92 0.65 -18.61
C LEU A 395 11.40 1.80 -17.73
N SER A 396 11.10 3.06 -18.11
CA SER A 396 11.47 4.20 -17.29
C SER A 396 10.54 4.36 -16.10
N LEU A 397 11.10 4.72 -14.95
CA LEU A 397 10.32 5.04 -13.75
C LEU A 397 9.42 6.25 -13.94
N ALA A 398 9.89 7.28 -14.62
CA ALA A 398 9.10 8.48 -14.89
C ALA A 398 7.77 8.15 -15.57
N TYR A 399 7.81 7.21 -16.51
CA TYR A 399 6.60 6.68 -17.14
C TYR A 399 5.65 6.01 -16.15
N LEU A 400 6.19 5.17 -15.26
CA LEU A 400 5.40 4.34 -14.35
C LEU A 400 4.87 5.11 -13.14
N GLU A 401 5.65 6.04 -12.59
CA GLU A 401 5.27 6.80 -11.38
C GLU A 401 4.42 8.04 -11.69
N GLN A 402 4.71 8.73 -12.79
CA GLN A 402 4.06 10.00 -13.12
C GLN A 402 2.83 9.85 -14.02
N MET A 403 2.46 8.62 -14.39
CA MET A 403 1.38 8.34 -15.34
C MET A 403 1.62 9.03 -16.70
N GLU A 404 2.88 9.22 -17.08
CA GLU A 404 3.22 9.73 -18.40
C GLU A 404 3.05 8.64 -19.46
N TYR A 405 2.48 9.03 -20.58
CA TYR A 405 2.40 8.13 -21.73
C TYR A 405 3.80 7.93 -22.31
N PRO A 406 4.21 6.70 -22.68
CA PRO A 406 5.53 6.47 -23.24
C PRO A 406 5.65 7.21 -24.58
N ASP A 407 6.51 8.21 -24.60
CA ASP A 407 6.85 8.92 -25.86
C ASP A 407 7.61 8.03 -26.85
N LYS A 408 8.05 6.85 -26.41
CA LYS A 408 8.87 5.94 -27.20
C LYS A 408 8.14 4.63 -27.50
N ALA A 409 7.93 4.35 -28.77
CA ALA A 409 7.33 3.10 -29.26
C ALA A 409 8.00 1.83 -28.71
N GLU A 410 9.31 1.90 -28.43
CA GLU A 410 10.10 0.78 -27.86
C GLU A 410 9.65 0.40 -26.46
N ASN A 411 9.35 1.39 -25.59
CA ASN A 411 8.87 1.15 -24.23
C ASN A 411 7.48 0.51 -24.27
N TYR A 412 6.65 0.93 -25.21
CA TYR A 412 5.31 0.38 -25.39
C TYR A 412 5.35 -1.09 -25.82
N ALA A 413 6.19 -1.42 -26.81
CA ALA A 413 6.35 -2.79 -27.26
C ALA A 413 6.92 -3.71 -26.16
N ALA A 414 7.90 -3.23 -25.39
CA ALA A 414 8.46 -3.97 -24.25
C ALA A 414 7.41 -4.24 -23.17
N MET A 415 6.60 -3.22 -22.82
CA MET A 415 5.52 -3.38 -21.85
C MET A 415 4.47 -4.38 -22.34
N HIS A 416 4.04 -4.26 -23.59
CA HIS A 416 3.05 -5.16 -24.18
C HIS A 416 3.51 -6.62 -24.14
N LYS A 417 4.76 -6.88 -24.52
CA LYS A 417 5.35 -8.22 -24.47
C LYS A 417 5.37 -8.78 -23.04
N LEU A 418 5.84 -8.00 -22.07
CA LEU A 418 5.86 -8.42 -20.66
C LEU A 418 4.46 -8.70 -20.12
N GLN A 419 3.48 -7.90 -20.50
CA GLN A 419 2.09 -8.13 -20.12
C GLN A 419 1.53 -9.43 -20.68
N GLN A 420 1.82 -9.75 -21.94
CA GLN A 420 1.41 -11.01 -22.55
C GLN A 420 2.04 -12.21 -21.82
N GLU A 421 3.36 -12.19 -21.62
CA GLU A 421 4.07 -13.24 -20.88
C GLU A 421 3.53 -13.43 -19.46
N LEU A 422 3.22 -12.33 -18.76
CA LEU A 422 2.70 -12.39 -17.39
C LEU A 422 1.25 -12.89 -17.35
N ARG A 423 0.40 -12.49 -18.30
CA ARG A 423 -0.98 -13.01 -18.42
C ARG A 423 -0.99 -14.52 -18.72
N GLU A 424 -0.12 -14.99 -19.61
CA GLU A 424 0.06 -16.42 -19.89
C GLU A 424 0.57 -17.17 -18.65
N PHE A 425 1.51 -16.58 -17.92
CA PHE A 425 2.00 -17.14 -16.66
C PHE A 425 0.89 -17.28 -15.63
N ILE A 426 0.06 -16.26 -15.41
CA ILE A 426 -1.06 -16.29 -14.46
C ILE A 426 -2.16 -17.24 -14.96
N GLY A 427 -2.44 -17.29 -16.26
CA GLY A 427 -3.39 -18.23 -16.87
C GLY A 427 -4.86 -18.00 -16.48
N SER A 428 -5.19 -16.90 -15.78
CA SER A 428 -6.56 -16.55 -15.43
C SER A 428 -7.21 -15.67 -16.49
N LYS A 429 -8.54 -15.73 -16.57
CA LYS A 429 -9.29 -14.77 -17.41
C LYS A 429 -9.19 -13.38 -16.80
N LEU A 430 -8.55 -12.47 -17.52
CA LEU A 430 -8.38 -11.07 -17.13
C LEU A 430 -9.21 -10.16 -18.03
N LEU A 431 -9.52 -8.95 -17.56
CA LEU A 431 -10.13 -7.91 -18.37
C LEU A 431 -9.24 -7.62 -19.60
N LYS A 432 -9.85 -7.54 -20.78
CA LYS A 432 -9.21 -7.09 -22.01
C LYS A 432 -9.75 -5.74 -22.43
N ALA A 433 -8.89 -4.90 -22.96
CA ALA A 433 -9.26 -3.59 -23.48
C ALA A 433 -8.68 -3.39 -24.87
N THR A 434 -9.51 -2.92 -25.81
CA THR A 434 -9.10 -2.68 -27.19
C THR A 434 -9.51 -1.27 -27.64
N CYS A 435 -8.67 -0.66 -28.47
CA CYS A 435 -8.96 0.58 -29.18
C CYS A 435 -8.61 0.34 -30.66
N ASP A 436 -9.49 0.70 -31.57
CA ASP A 436 -9.32 0.44 -33.01
C ASP A 436 -8.93 -1.03 -33.31
N SER A 437 -9.61 -1.97 -32.62
CA SER A 437 -9.39 -3.43 -32.70
C SER A 437 -8.02 -3.90 -32.23
N LYS A 438 -7.17 -3.03 -31.67
CA LYS A 438 -5.87 -3.39 -31.09
C LYS A 438 -5.94 -3.42 -29.57
N GLU A 439 -5.34 -4.41 -28.94
CA GLU A 439 -5.20 -4.46 -27.48
C GLU A 439 -4.32 -3.31 -27.01
N ILE A 440 -4.77 -2.61 -25.94
CA ILE A 440 -4.07 -1.47 -25.36
C ILE A 440 -3.46 -1.85 -24.01
N THR A 441 -2.32 -1.27 -23.69
CA THR A 441 -1.48 -1.59 -22.53
C THR A 441 -1.31 -0.44 -21.54
N ASP A 442 -1.84 0.72 -21.85
CA ASP A 442 -1.70 1.97 -21.10
C ASP A 442 -2.90 2.25 -20.18
N LEU A 443 -3.44 1.18 -19.60
CA LEU A 443 -4.48 1.23 -18.57
C LEU A 443 -3.94 0.66 -17.28
N GLU A 444 -4.34 1.24 -16.16
CA GLU A 444 -4.32 0.55 -14.88
C GLU A 444 -5.69 -0.07 -14.62
N VAL A 445 -5.71 -1.33 -14.21
CA VAL A 445 -6.92 -2.09 -13.92
C VAL A 445 -6.85 -2.62 -12.50
N TYR A 446 -7.86 -2.31 -11.69
CA TYR A 446 -7.98 -2.71 -10.29
C TYR A 446 -9.18 -3.63 -10.13
N ALA A 447 -8.93 -4.93 -10.18
CA ALA A 447 -9.97 -5.94 -10.04
C ALA A 447 -10.24 -6.25 -8.57
N ARG A 448 -11.52 -6.27 -8.17
CA ARG A 448 -11.99 -6.71 -6.85
C ARG A 448 -13.26 -7.53 -6.96
N THR A 449 -13.53 -8.31 -5.93
CA THR A 449 -14.74 -9.12 -5.84
C THR A 449 -15.59 -8.70 -4.66
N GLY A 450 -16.91 -8.74 -4.85
CA GLY A 450 -17.89 -8.63 -3.78
C GLY A 450 -18.51 -9.99 -3.44
N LYS A 451 -19.54 -9.98 -2.59
CA LYS A 451 -20.35 -11.15 -2.34
C LYS A 451 -21.15 -11.54 -3.59
N ASN A 452 -21.58 -12.81 -3.66
CA ASN A 452 -22.46 -13.34 -4.70
C ASN A 452 -21.91 -13.08 -6.12
N ASP A 453 -20.63 -13.37 -6.34
CA ASP A 453 -19.93 -13.27 -7.64
C ASP A 453 -19.93 -11.87 -8.28
N LEU A 454 -20.21 -10.82 -7.51
CA LEU A 454 -20.04 -9.45 -7.95
C LEU A 454 -18.56 -9.19 -8.25
N GLN A 455 -18.27 -8.66 -9.43
CA GLN A 455 -16.92 -8.22 -9.80
C GLN A 455 -16.87 -6.73 -10.06
N SER A 456 -15.75 -6.11 -9.73
CA SER A 456 -15.50 -4.70 -10.00
C SER A 456 -14.15 -4.49 -10.67
N PHE A 457 -14.10 -3.49 -11.55
CA PHE A 457 -12.91 -3.11 -12.32
C PHE A 457 -12.78 -1.58 -12.28
N GLY A 458 -11.86 -1.11 -11.44
CA GLY A 458 -11.43 0.29 -11.47
C GLY A 458 -10.46 0.50 -12.63
N ILE A 459 -10.73 1.48 -13.47
CA ILE A 459 -9.94 1.75 -14.67
C ILE A 459 -9.37 3.15 -14.60
N ILE A 460 -8.07 3.27 -14.83
CA ILE A 460 -7.39 4.55 -15.01
C ILE A 460 -6.62 4.49 -16.34
N THR A 461 -6.89 5.41 -17.24
CA THR A 461 -6.12 5.53 -18.47
C THR A 461 -4.93 6.46 -18.28
N MET A 462 -3.78 6.04 -18.77
CA MET A 462 -2.55 6.84 -18.76
C MET A 462 -2.44 7.73 -20.00
N ASN A 463 -3.24 7.46 -21.02
CA ASN A 463 -3.24 8.24 -22.26
C ASN A 463 -3.95 9.59 -22.07
N PRO A 464 -3.30 10.72 -22.43
CA PRO A 464 -3.91 12.04 -22.31
C PRO A 464 -5.05 12.29 -23.32
N LYS A 465 -5.05 11.57 -24.45
CA LYS A 465 -6.07 11.73 -25.49
C LYS A 465 -7.32 10.90 -25.17
N ALA A 466 -8.48 11.48 -25.41
CA ALA A 466 -9.72 10.74 -25.32
C ALA A 466 -9.78 9.68 -26.43
N ARG A 467 -10.10 8.43 -26.04
CA ARG A 467 -10.21 7.28 -26.95
C ARG A 467 -11.46 6.49 -26.63
N GLU A 468 -12.07 5.97 -27.67
CA GLU A 468 -13.11 4.97 -27.51
C GLU A 468 -12.47 3.60 -27.23
N ILE A 469 -12.76 3.04 -26.05
CA ILE A 469 -12.16 1.80 -25.59
C ILE A 469 -13.27 0.78 -25.39
N ARG A 470 -13.10 -0.39 -25.99
CA ARG A 470 -13.94 -1.56 -25.78
C ARG A 470 -13.33 -2.42 -24.69
N PHE A 471 -14.06 -2.62 -23.61
CA PHE A 471 -13.72 -3.49 -22.49
C PHE A 471 -14.44 -4.84 -22.63
N GLN A 472 -13.72 -5.94 -22.47
CA GLN A 472 -14.28 -7.28 -22.35
C GLN A 472 -13.95 -7.83 -20.96
N PHE A 473 -14.99 -8.02 -20.16
CA PHE A 473 -14.88 -8.55 -18.80
C PHE A 473 -14.71 -10.08 -18.81
N PRO A 474 -14.04 -10.65 -17.79
CA PRO A 474 -13.88 -12.11 -17.67
C PRO A 474 -15.19 -12.83 -17.33
N VAL A 475 -16.23 -12.10 -16.94
CA VAL A 475 -17.54 -12.59 -16.53
C VAL A 475 -18.65 -11.82 -17.23
N SER A 476 -19.80 -12.46 -17.42
CA SER A 476 -21.00 -11.85 -17.96
C SER A 476 -21.98 -11.50 -16.83
N GLY A 477 -22.63 -10.35 -16.91
CA GLY A 477 -23.60 -9.91 -15.91
C GLY A 477 -24.24 -8.57 -16.28
N HIS A 478 -24.89 -7.96 -15.31
CA HIS A 478 -25.41 -6.61 -15.41
C HIS A 478 -24.29 -5.61 -15.15
N ILE A 479 -23.96 -4.80 -16.15
CA ILE A 479 -22.81 -3.89 -16.11
C ILE A 479 -23.29 -2.50 -15.69
N TYR A 480 -22.60 -1.92 -14.70
CA TYR A 480 -22.82 -0.55 -14.24
C TYR A 480 -21.51 0.22 -14.31
N ASP A 481 -21.57 1.49 -14.66
CA ASP A 481 -20.53 2.46 -14.35
C ASP A 481 -20.89 3.14 -13.02
N ALA A 482 -20.27 2.70 -11.94
CA ALA A 482 -20.59 3.16 -10.60
C ALA A 482 -20.24 4.64 -10.35
N LEU A 483 -19.26 5.20 -11.09
CA LEU A 483 -18.91 6.62 -10.94
C LEU A 483 -20.00 7.54 -11.49
N THR A 484 -20.70 7.12 -12.53
CA THR A 484 -21.80 7.89 -13.15
C THR A 484 -23.18 7.41 -12.69
N GLY A 485 -23.30 6.20 -12.14
CA GLY A 485 -24.57 5.55 -11.80
C GLY A 485 -25.31 4.99 -13.02
N SER A 486 -24.62 4.85 -14.16
CA SER A 486 -25.23 4.42 -15.42
C SER A 486 -25.30 2.90 -15.51
N TYR A 487 -26.48 2.37 -15.82
CA TYR A 487 -26.64 0.98 -16.24
C TYR A 487 -26.26 0.85 -17.73
N LEU A 488 -25.33 -0.05 -18.05
CA LEU A 488 -24.72 -0.19 -19.38
C LEU A 488 -25.24 -1.39 -20.18
N GLY A 489 -26.11 -2.19 -19.56
CA GLY A 489 -26.67 -3.39 -20.20
C GLY A 489 -26.26 -4.69 -19.51
N LYS A 490 -26.68 -5.82 -20.10
CA LYS A 490 -26.30 -7.17 -19.68
C LYS A 490 -25.37 -7.78 -20.71
N GLY A 491 -24.27 -8.34 -20.28
CA GLY A 491 -23.25 -8.96 -21.15
C GLY A 491 -21.89 -9.00 -20.46
N ASP A 492 -20.87 -9.14 -21.27
CA ASP A 492 -19.45 -9.15 -20.84
C ASP A 492 -18.64 -8.04 -21.53
N THR A 493 -19.30 -7.14 -22.26
CA THR A 493 -18.61 -6.14 -23.08
C THR A 493 -19.26 -4.78 -22.94
N VAL A 494 -18.44 -3.74 -22.89
CA VAL A 494 -18.89 -2.34 -22.90
C VAL A 494 -17.88 -1.46 -23.63
N THR A 495 -18.37 -0.42 -24.29
CA THR A 495 -17.53 0.61 -24.94
C THR A 495 -17.68 1.94 -24.20
N ARG A 496 -16.55 2.60 -23.93
CA ARG A 496 -16.49 3.89 -23.24
C ARG A 496 -15.40 4.79 -23.82
N THR A 497 -15.68 6.07 -23.92
CA THR A 497 -14.66 7.08 -24.22
C THR A 497 -14.00 7.52 -22.93
N LEU A 498 -12.71 7.26 -22.79
CA LEU A 498 -11.91 7.63 -21.63
C LEU A 498 -10.67 8.42 -22.04
N SER A 499 -10.26 9.34 -21.19
CA SER A 499 -8.99 10.06 -21.24
C SER A 499 -8.35 10.07 -19.86
N ARG A 500 -7.13 10.58 -19.73
CA ARG A 500 -6.41 10.72 -18.46
C ARG A 500 -7.22 11.41 -17.35
N MET A 501 -8.21 12.20 -17.72
CA MET A 501 -9.09 12.90 -16.76
C MET A 501 -10.32 12.09 -16.36
N HIS A 502 -10.57 10.95 -17.02
CA HIS A 502 -11.78 10.18 -16.83
C HIS A 502 -11.43 8.74 -16.43
N SER A 503 -11.57 8.46 -15.16
CA SER A 503 -11.54 7.10 -14.65
C SER A 503 -12.93 6.45 -14.77
N ALA A 504 -13.00 5.12 -14.75
CA ALA A 504 -14.24 4.37 -14.68
C ALA A 504 -14.19 3.36 -13.53
N LEU A 505 -15.34 3.04 -12.97
CA LEU A 505 -15.51 1.94 -12.03
C LEU A 505 -16.65 1.07 -12.52
N PHE A 506 -16.31 0.00 -13.23
CA PHE A 506 -17.30 -0.95 -13.70
C PHE A 506 -17.61 -1.98 -12.62
N LEU A 507 -18.90 -2.22 -12.38
CA LEU A 507 -19.39 -3.35 -11.61
C LEU A 507 -20.13 -4.30 -12.56
N VAL A 508 -19.76 -5.58 -12.52
CA VAL A 508 -20.44 -6.66 -13.24
C VAL A 508 -21.15 -7.51 -12.19
N ALA A 509 -22.46 -7.38 -12.12
CA ALA A 509 -23.30 -8.01 -11.12
C ALA A 509 -24.14 -9.15 -11.73
N PRO A 510 -24.32 -10.29 -11.04
CA PRO A 510 -25.20 -11.36 -11.51
C PRO A 510 -26.66 -10.90 -11.69
N GLU A 511 -27.10 -10.00 -10.83
CA GLU A 511 -28.44 -9.43 -10.80
C GLU A 511 -28.41 -7.91 -10.84
N ARG A 512 -29.54 -7.29 -11.20
CA ARG A 512 -29.69 -5.84 -11.12
C ARG A 512 -29.69 -5.35 -9.69
N PHE A 513 -29.11 -4.17 -9.45
CA PHE A 513 -29.29 -3.46 -8.19
C PHE A 513 -30.74 -3.04 -8.05
N ASP A 514 -31.33 -3.36 -6.89
CA ASP A 514 -32.74 -3.11 -6.59
C ASP A 514 -32.98 -1.66 -6.19
N LYS A 515 -34.19 -1.19 -6.51
CA LYS A 515 -34.75 0.00 -5.89
C LYS A 515 -34.94 -0.24 -4.38
N PRO A 516 -34.53 0.71 -3.49
CA PRO A 516 -34.75 0.53 -2.06
C PRO A 516 -36.22 0.40 -1.69
N ILE A 517 -36.53 -0.44 -0.71
CA ILE A 517 -37.82 -0.53 -0.05
C ILE A 517 -37.65 0.12 1.31
N VAL A 518 -38.45 1.15 1.59
CA VAL A 518 -38.32 1.96 2.81
C VAL A 518 -39.62 1.93 3.60
N LYS A 519 -39.53 1.58 4.88
CA LYS A 519 -40.61 1.71 5.86
C LYS A 519 -40.18 2.74 6.90
N VAL A 520 -41.11 3.65 7.20
CA VAL A 520 -40.90 4.71 8.20
C VAL A 520 -41.64 4.35 9.48
N SER A 521 -40.94 4.47 10.62
CA SER A 521 -41.48 4.29 11.95
C SER A 521 -41.01 5.42 12.86
N GLY A 522 -41.83 6.47 13.01
CA GLY A 522 -41.38 7.72 13.66
C GLY A 522 -40.23 8.35 12.91
N MET A 523 -39.08 8.54 13.59
CA MET A 523 -37.87 9.10 13.01
C MET A 523 -36.92 8.01 12.46
N THR A 524 -37.35 6.76 12.41
CA THR A 524 -36.53 5.63 12.00
C THR A 524 -36.92 5.13 10.63
N LEU A 525 -35.94 4.86 9.79
CA LEU A 525 -36.05 4.26 8.47
C LEU A 525 -35.60 2.81 8.54
N ASP A 526 -36.47 1.87 8.21
CA ASP A 526 -36.07 0.48 7.90
C ASP A 526 -35.96 0.38 6.39
N ILE A 527 -34.72 0.06 5.93
CA ILE A 527 -34.36 0.03 4.51
C ILE A 527 -33.96 -1.39 4.13
N GLN A 528 -34.55 -1.90 3.05
CA GLN A 528 -34.23 -3.22 2.52
C GLN A 528 -34.24 -3.26 1.00
N ASN A 529 -33.63 -4.30 0.41
CA ASN A 529 -33.78 -4.65 -1.00
C ASN A 529 -34.35 -6.06 -1.16
N LYS A 530 -34.81 -6.39 -2.39
CA LYS A 530 -35.43 -7.69 -2.69
C LYS A 530 -34.42 -8.82 -2.79
N SER A 531 -33.22 -8.52 -3.35
CA SER A 531 -32.15 -9.51 -3.58
C SER A 531 -31.48 -10.02 -2.31
N GLY A 532 -31.61 -9.29 -1.19
CA GLY A 532 -30.86 -9.59 0.03
C GLY A 532 -29.36 -9.28 -0.06
N ASN A 533 -28.91 -8.66 -1.13
CA ASN A 533 -27.50 -8.31 -1.33
C ASN A 533 -27.09 -7.09 -0.50
N ASP A 534 -25.87 -7.14 0.01
CA ASP A 534 -25.30 -5.99 0.71
C ASP A 534 -25.06 -4.85 -0.29
N THR A 535 -25.47 -3.64 0.08
CA THR A 535 -25.22 -2.42 -0.69
C THR A 535 -25.06 -1.22 0.22
N VAL A 536 -24.85 -0.05 -0.37
CA VAL A 536 -24.79 1.24 0.32
C VAL A 536 -25.96 2.09 -0.13
N TYR A 537 -26.70 2.61 0.84
CA TYR A 537 -27.72 3.63 0.60
C TYR A 537 -27.23 4.99 1.09
N ARG A 538 -27.35 5.99 0.22
CA ARG A 538 -27.24 7.39 0.61
C ARG A 538 -28.62 7.88 1.02
N ILE A 539 -28.70 8.45 2.23
CA ILE A 539 -29.92 9.00 2.81
C ILE A 539 -29.75 10.50 2.86
N GLU A 540 -30.62 11.24 2.21
CA GLU A 540 -30.65 12.70 2.20
C GLU A 540 -31.95 13.19 2.84
N VAL A 541 -31.88 14.17 3.72
CA VAL A 541 -33.01 14.76 4.43
C VAL A 541 -33.23 16.17 3.91
N ILE A 542 -34.47 16.45 3.50
CA ILE A 542 -34.90 17.75 2.97
C ILE A 542 -35.95 18.31 3.95
N SER A 543 -35.71 19.53 4.41
CA SER A 543 -36.58 20.23 5.37
C SER A 543 -37.97 20.56 4.77
N PRO A 544 -38.95 20.92 5.60
CA PRO A 544 -40.27 21.39 5.10
C PRO A 544 -40.17 22.60 4.16
N ALA A 545 -39.12 23.40 4.29
CA ALA A 545 -38.81 24.54 3.40
C ALA A 545 -38.08 24.14 2.10
N GLY A 546 -37.92 22.84 1.81
CA GLY A 546 -37.26 22.35 0.60
C GLY A 546 -35.76 22.39 0.61
N LYS A 547 -35.11 22.73 1.75
CA LYS A 547 -33.64 22.80 1.88
C LYS A 547 -33.07 21.44 2.27
N LYS A 548 -32.07 20.96 1.53
CA LYS A 548 -31.28 19.78 1.90
C LYS A 548 -30.49 20.08 3.18
N LEU A 549 -30.54 19.16 4.12
CA LEU A 549 -29.85 19.24 5.42
C LEU A 549 -28.65 18.27 5.43
N ASP A 550 -27.47 18.78 5.12
CA ASP A 550 -26.26 17.96 5.00
C ASP A 550 -25.85 17.31 6.32
N CYS A 551 -26.18 17.93 7.47
CA CYS A 551 -25.96 17.37 8.79
C CYS A 551 -26.67 16.03 9.04
N TYR A 552 -27.75 15.75 8.35
CA TYR A 552 -28.51 14.50 8.42
C TYR A 552 -28.25 13.56 7.25
N THR A 553 -27.38 13.95 6.30
CA THR A 553 -26.98 13.05 5.22
C THR A 553 -26.17 11.88 5.78
N GLN A 554 -26.59 10.65 5.46
CA GLN A 554 -25.94 9.43 5.93
C GLN A 554 -25.69 8.45 4.79
N LYS A 555 -24.66 7.64 4.97
CA LYS A 555 -24.35 6.51 4.08
C LYS A 555 -24.46 5.22 4.88
N LEU A 556 -25.49 4.44 4.63
CA LEU A 556 -25.84 3.23 5.35
C LEU A 556 -25.39 2.00 4.56
N ILE A 557 -24.57 1.13 5.17
CA ILE A 557 -24.25 -0.19 4.63
C ILE A 557 -25.32 -1.17 5.12
N THR A 558 -25.92 -1.94 4.21
CA THR A 558 -26.83 -3.02 4.58
C THR A 558 -26.08 -4.30 4.91
N LYS A 559 -26.69 -5.14 5.74
CA LYS A 559 -26.30 -6.52 6.00
C LYS A 559 -27.44 -7.45 5.60
N ASN A 560 -27.15 -8.39 4.71
CA ASN A 560 -28.17 -9.27 4.12
C ASN A 560 -29.35 -8.46 3.54
N GLY A 561 -29.00 -7.38 2.83
CA GLY A 561 -29.95 -6.49 2.19
C GLY A 561 -30.77 -5.60 3.13
N LYS A 562 -30.50 -5.58 4.44
CA LYS A 562 -31.27 -4.82 5.44
C LYS A 562 -30.42 -3.83 6.20
N GLY A 563 -30.98 -2.67 6.53
CA GLY A 563 -30.33 -1.67 7.37
C GLY A 563 -31.36 -0.74 8.01
N GLN A 564 -30.96 -0.10 9.10
CA GLN A 564 -31.82 0.84 9.82
C GLN A 564 -31.06 2.14 10.08
N TYR A 565 -31.75 3.26 9.98
CA TYR A 565 -31.21 4.57 10.31
C TYR A 565 -32.25 5.39 11.09
N HIS A 566 -31.86 5.83 12.27
CA HIS A 566 -32.61 6.81 13.05
C HIS A 566 -32.07 8.20 12.75
N ILE A 567 -32.93 9.11 12.28
CA ILE A 567 -32.54 10.50 11.99
C ILE A 567 -32.53 11.27 13.32
N PRO A 568 -31.37 11.79 13.75
CA PRO A 568 -31.24 12.46 15.05
C PRO A 568 -31.65 13.93 14.95
N PHE A 569 -32.91 14.21 14.67
CA PHE A 569 -33.41 15.59 14.60
C PHE A 569 -33.12 16.34 15.91
N ALA A 570 -32.69 17.59 15.76
CA ALA A 570 -32.47 18.48 16.89
C ALA A 570 -33.81 19.05 17.43
N LEU A 571 -33.84 19.40 18.71
CA LEU A 571 -35.01 20.03 19.32
C LEU A 571 -35.40 21.37 18.67
N SER A 572 -34.43 22.04 18.06
CA SER A 572 -34.58 23.31 17.34
C SER A 572 -34.99 23.17 15.89
N ASP A 573 -35.09 21.94 15.36
CA ASP A 573 -35.51 21.73 13.97
C ASP A 573 -36.97 22.14 13.76
N ALA A 574 -37.24 22.70 12.57
CA ALA A 574 -38.57 23.17 12.22
C ALA A 574 -39.59 22.04 12.24
N LYS A 575 -40.76 22.28 12.79
CA LYS A 575 -41.88 21.33 12.72
C LYS A 575 -42.43 21.25 11.30
N GLY A 576 -42.89 20.06 10.90
CA GLY A 576 -43.50 19.83 9.60
C GLY A 576 -43.03 18.58 8.89
N ASP A 577 -43.37 18.48 7.62
CA ASP A 577 -43.11 17.31 6.79
C ASP A 577 -41.69 17.39 6.14
N TYR A 578 -40.82 16.50 6.55
CA TYR A 578 -39.51 16.30 5.93
C TYR A 578 -39.61 15.25 4.82
N THR A 579 -38.95 15.51 3.71
CA THR A 579 -38.74 14.51 2.65
C THR A 579 -37.42 13.82 2.84
N VAL A 580 -37.44 12.50 2.91
CA VAL A 580 -36.23 11.67 3.00
C VAL A 580 -36.05 10.93 1.68
N LYS A 581 -34.89 11.19 1.01
CA LYS A 581 -34.50 10.52 -0.23
C LYS A 581 -33.50 9.42 0.09
N VAL A 582 -33.88 8.17 -0.18
CA VAL A 582 -33.02 6.98 0.00
C VAL A 582 -32.57 6.52 -1.38
N ILE A 583 -31.26 6.56 -1.65
CA ILE A 583 -30.64 6.34 -2.96
C ILE A 583 -29.73 5.11 -2.88
N GLU A 584 -29.92 4.13 -3.76
CA GLU A 584 -28.95 3.05 -3.96
C GLU A 584 -27.74 3.62 -4.72
N VAL A 585 -26.54 3.46 -4.14
CA VAL A 585 -25.36 4.23 -4.54
C VAL A 585 -24.84 3.88 -5.94
N ILE A 586 -24.97 2.62 -6.36
CA ILE A 586 -24.43 2.17 -7.67
C ILE A 586 -25.37 2.51 -8.82
N SER A 587 -26.65 2.18 -8.67
CA SER A 587 -27.66 2.36 -9.75
C SER A 587 -28.34 3.72 -9.74
N ARG A 588 -28.15 4.52 -8.67
CA ARG A 588 -28.83 5.80 -8.41
C ARG A 588 -30.36 5.67 -8.29
N GLN A 589 -30.93 4.46 -8.28
CA GLN A 589 -32.32 4.26 -8.02
C GLN A 589 -32.68 4.74 -6.62
N HIS A 590 -33.83 5.40 -6.47
CA HIS A 590 -34.21 5.99 -5.19
C HIS A 590 -35.68 5.91 -4.89
N VAL A 591 -36.01 6.11 -3.64
CA VAL A 591 -37.36 6.26 -3.09
C VAL A 591 -37.42 7.52 -2.24
N LEU A 592 -38.57 8.18 -2.27
CA LEU A 592 -38.89 9.27 -1.37
C LEU A 592 -39.81 8.75 -0.26
N ALA A 593 -39.48 9.10 0.97
CA ALA A 593 -40.30 8.84 2.15
C ALA A 593 -40.60 10.17 2.87
N LYS A 594 -41.63 10.22 3.69
CA LYS A 594 -41.96 11.39 4.49
C LYS A 594 -41.82 11.07 5.98
N ILE A 595 -41.33 12.05 6.74
CA ILE A 595 -41.29 12.01 8.19
C ILE A 595 -41.87 13.33 8.69
N THR A 596 -42.84 13.28 9.59
CA THR A 596 -43.40 14.46 10.24
C THR A 596 -42.76 14.66 11.61
N LEU A 597 -42.18 15.84 11.87
CA LEU A 597 -41.55 16.20 13.13
C LEU A 597 -42.45 17.08 13.98
#